data_89b8d1052c515c7c45e45ad047405832
#
_entry.id   89b8d1052c515c7c45e45ad047405832
#
_cell.length_a   1.000
_cell.length_b   1.000
_cell.length_c   1.000
_cell.angle_alpha   90.00
_cell.angle_beta   90.00
_cell.angle_gamma   90.00
#
_symmetry.space_group_name_H-M   'P 1'
#
loop_
_entity.id
_entity.type
_entity.pdbx_description
1 polymer ?
#
loop_
_entity_poly.entity_id
_entity_poly.type
_entity_poly.pdbx_seq_one_letter_code
_entity_poly.pdbx_strand_id
1 'polypeptide(L)'
;MSVAFRRESDEEHLEPKFEVPIPPGPNLVTAAGPALIAARIADLEARIAAAIDDADREALRRDLRYWNTRAATAEVVPLPADDTVGIGSRVTFRLHGATRTIAIVGHDEADADSKIAYSAPLARALIGTGPGDTADFQGRADALTILAVEHS
;
A
#
# COMPACT_ATOMS: atom_id res chain seq x y z
N MET A 1 -44.36 -4.59 8.11
CA MET A 1 -43.80 -4.99 7.71
C MET A 1 -42.61 -4.48 7.22
N SER A 2 -42.52 -3.79 6.39
CA SER A 2 -41.36 -3.34 5.87
C SER A 2 -40.54 -2.69 6.91
N VAL A 3 -41.10 -2.37 7.93
CA VAL A 3 -40.41 -1.78 8.99
C VAL A 3 -39.29 -2.65 9.42
N ALA A 4 -39.53 -3.91 9.48
CA ALA A 4 -38.53 -4.81 9.94
C ALA A 4 -37.33 -4.73 9.08
N PHE A 5 -37.51 -4.57 7.83
CA PHE A 5 -36.44 -4.50 7.01
C PHE A 5 -35.65 -3.35 7.29
N ARG A 6 -36.25 -2.30 7.46
CA ARG A 6 -35.58 -1.19 7.67
C ARG A 6 -34.71 -1.28 8.79
N ARG A 7 -35.06 -1.89 9.70
CA ARG A 7 -34.34 -1.99 10.83
C ARG A 7 -33.08 -2.70 10.58
N GLU A 8 -33.07 -3.60 9.78
CA GLU A 8 -31.92 -4.35 9.50
C GLU A 8 -30.92 -3.48 8.81
N SER A 9 -31.40 -2.59 7.99
CA SER A 9 -30.48 -1.76 7.31
C SER A 9 -29.77 -0.87 8.30
N ASP A 10 -30.47 -0.43 9.28
CA ASP A 10 -29.86 0.43 10.26
C ASP A 10 -28.78 -0.30 10.98
N GLU A 11 -28.95 -1.54 11.23
CA GLU A 11 -27.95 -2.27 11.91
C GLU A 11 -26.74 -2.39 11.07
N GLU A 12 -26.88 -2.52 9.82
CA GLU A 12 -25.75 -2.62 8.97
C GLU A 12 -24.95 -1.38 9.04
N HIS A 13 -25.57 -0.27 9.20
CA HIS A 13 -24.84 0.92 9.29
C HIS A 13 -24.00 0.92 10.51
N LEU A 14 -24.47 0.26 11.49
CA LEU A 14 -23.74 0.29 12.71
C LEU A 14 -22.62 -0.63 12.65
N GLU A 15 -22.62 -1.45 11.65
CA GLU A 15 -21.69 -2.38 11.65
C GLU A 15 -20.50 -2.11 11.14
N PRO A 16 -19.91 -1.07 11.09
CA PRO A 16 -18.59 -0.88 10.73
C PRO A 16 -17.82 -1.78 11.61
N LYS A 17 -18.30 -2.90 11.75
CA LYS A 17 -17.67 -3.76 12.62
C LYS A 17 -16.95 -4.73 11.80
N PHE A 18 -16.94 -4.57 10.55
CA PHE A 18 -16.24 -5.49 9.69
C PHE A 18 -14.76 -5.27 9.91
N GLU A 19 -14.01 -6.30 9.87
CA GLU A 19 -12.57 -6.21 9.97
C GLU A 19 -12.02 -5.46 8.77
N VAL A 20 -10.87 -4.84 8.95
CA VAL A 20 -10.20 -4.15 7.84
C VAL A 20 -9.75 -5.22 6.84
N PRO A 21 -10.12 -5.08 5.58
CA PRO A 21 -9.78 -6.11 4.59
C PRO A 21 -8.28 -6.24 4.39
N ILE A 22 -7.82 -7.47 4.25
CA ILE A 22 -6.41 -7.74 3.96
C ILE A 22 -6.28 -7.78 2.44
N PRO A 23 -5.33 -7.03 1.86
CA PRO A 23 -5.12 -7.07 0.41
C PRO A 23 -4.77 -8.49 -0.03
N PRO A 24 -5.28 -8.94 -1.17
CA PRO A 24 -4.99 -10.28 -1.65
C PRO A 24 -3.54 -10.42 -2.10
N GLY A 25 -3.06 -11.65 -2.14
CA GLY A 25 -1.73 -11.95 -2.61
C GLY A 25 -0.67 -11.85 -1.52
N PRO A 26 0.58 -12.02 -1.87
CA PRO A 26 1.66 -11.99 -0.90
C PRO A 26 1.85 -10.58 -0.36
N ASN A 27 2.42 -10.48 0.83
CA ASN A 27 2.66 -9.20 1.47
C ASN A 27 4.14 -8.85 1.30
N LEU A 28 4.49 -8.36 0.12
CA LEU A 28 5.88 -8.01 -0.20
C LEU A 28 6.16 -6.59 0.27
N VAL A 29 7.28 -6.40 0.94
CA VAL A 29 7.65 -5.11 1.50
C VAL A 29 9.10 -4.79 1.18
N THR A 30 9.46 -3.52 1.30
CA THR A 30 10.86 -3.10 1.18
C THR A 30 11.56 -3.36 2.52
N ALA A 31 12.86 -3.17 2.56
CA ALA A 31 13.62 -3.34 3.79
C ALA A 31 13.12 -2.42 4.92
N ALA A 32 12.52 -1.29 4.59
CA ALA A 32 11.99 -0.37 5.58
C ALA A 32 10.60 -0.78 6.06
N GLY A 33 9.96 -1.72 5.38
CA GLY A 33 8.58 -2.11 5.68
C GLY A 33 8.35 -2.62 7.08
N PRO A 34 9.15 -3.57 7.57
CA PRO A 34 8.93 -4.10 8.91
C PRO A 34 8.96 -3.04 9.99
N ALA A 35 9.88 -2.07 9.90
CA ALA A 35 9.96 -1.00 10.89
C ALA A 35 8.74 -0.09 10.82
N LEU A 36 8.24 0.19 9.62
CA LEU A 36 7.06 1.00 9.45
C LEU A 36 5.85 0.32 10.08
N ILE A 37 5.70 -0.98 9.84
CA ILE A 37 4.58 -1.75 10.39
C ILE A 37 4.68 -1.78 11.92
N ALA A 38 5.89 -1.99 12.46
CA ALA A 38 6.08 -2.02 13.91
C ALA A 38 5.72 -0.67 14.53
N ALA A 39 6.03 0.44 13.86
CA ALA A 39 5.71 1.76 14.37
C ALA A 39 4.20 1.98 14.40
N ARG A 40 3.47 1.48 13.40
CA ARG A 40 2.02 1.58 13.37
C ARG A 40 1.41 0.79 14.51
N ILE A 41 1.95 -0.40 14.79
CA ILE A 41 1.45 -1.23 15.88
C ILE A 41 1.67 -0.53 17.22
N ALA A 42 2.86 0.03 17.43
CA ALA A 42 3.16 0.72 18.68
C ALA A 42 2.25 1.93 18.89
N ASP A 43 1.97 2.68 17.81
CA ASP A 43 1.10 3.83 17.88
C ASP A 43 -0.33 3.41 18.25
N LEU A 44 -0.83 2.33 17.64
CA LEU A 44 -2.17 1.85 17.92
C LEU A 44 -2.29 1.32 19.34
N GLU A 45 -1.27 0.63 19.83
CA GLU A 45 -1.30 0.14 21.20
C GLU A 45 -1.35 1.30 22.19
N ALA A 46 -0.61 2.37 21.93
CA ALA A 46 -0.63 3.54 22.79
C ALA A 46 -2.01 4.21 22.75
N ARG A 47 -2.62 4.29 21.56
CA ARG A 47 -3.94 4.89 21.44
C ARG A 47 -5.02 4.06 22.13
N ILE A 48 -4.91 2.76 22.07
CA ILE A 48 -5.86 1.86 22.73
C ILE A 48 -5.76 2.08 24.24
N ALA A 49 -4.54 2.17 24.76
CA ALA A 49 -4.34 2.40 26.18
C ALA A 49 -4.91 3.74 26.65
N ALA A 50 -4.88 4.75 25.77
CA ALA A 50 -5.36 6.08 26.11
C ALA A 50 -6.85 6.29 25.79
N ALA A 51 -7.48 5.37 25.10
CA ALA A 51 -8.87 5.55 24.65
C ALA A 51 -9.83 5.54 25.83
N ILE A 52 -10.77 6.47 25.83
CA ILE A 52 -11.74 6.57 26.89
C ILE A 52 -13.03 5.89 26.49
N ASP A 53 -13.41 6.02 25.22
CA ASP A 53 -14.66 5.49 24.73
C ASP A 53 -14.49 4.09 24.21
N ASP A 54 -15.39 3.18 24.55
CA ASP A 54 -15.30 1.78 24.12
C ASP A 54 -15.40 1.64 22.61
N ALA A 55 -16.21 2.45 21.95
CA ALA A 55 -16.34 2.36 20.51
C ALA A 55 -15.03 2.77 19.84
N ASP A 56 -14.35 3.78 20.34
CA ASP A 56 -13.08 4.20 19.80
C ASP A 56 -12.05 3.11 20.02
N ARG A 57 -12.05 2.50 21.21
CA ARG A 57 -11.10 1.45 21.53
C ARG A 57 -11.29 0.26 20.61
N GLU A 58 -12.54 -0.08 20.33
CA GLU A 58 -12.80 -1.23 19.47
C GLU A 58 -12.37 -0.97 18.02
N ALA A 59 -12.56 0.25 17.53
CA ALA A 59 -12.11 0.60 16.19
C ALA A 59 -10.58 0.51 16.10
N LEU A 60 -9.89 0.98 17.15
CA LEU A 60 -8.43 0.90 17.16
C LEU A 60 -7.96 -0.56 17.23
N ARG A 61 -8.69 -1.41 17.93
CA ARG A 61 -8.34 -2.83 18.00
C ARG A 61 -8.50 -3.51 16.63
N ARG A 62 -9.51 -3.10 15.87
CA ARG A 62 -9.68 -3.64 14.53
C ARG A 62 -8.48 -3.27 13.67
N ASP A 63 -8.03 -2.02 13.74
CA ASP A 63 -6.86 -1.58 13.00
C ASP A 63 -5.63 -2.36 13.48
N LEU A 64 -5.51 -2.58 14.77
CA LEU A 64 -4.37 -3.31 15.31
C LEU A 64 -4.34 -4.75 14.78
N ARG A 65 -5.50 -5.40 14.66
CA ARG A 65 -5.54 -6.76 14.10
C ARG A 65 -5.04 -6.77 12.65
N TYR A 66 -5.40 -5.76 11.88
CA TYR A 66 -4.91 -5.63 10.52
C TYR A 66 -3.38 -5.54 10.51
N TRP A 67 -2.84 -4.63 11.31
CA TRP A 67 -1.40 -4.42 11.31
C TRP A 67 -0.61 -5.60 11.88
N ASN A 68 -1.18 -6.31 12.85
CA ASN A 68 -0.55 -7.52 13.36
C ASN A 68 -0.48 -8.60 12.27
N THR A 69 -1.51 -8.72 11.46
CA THR A 69 -1.48 -9.67 10.34
C THR A 69 -0.42 -9.24 9.32
N ARG A 70 -0.33 -7.93 9.06
CA ARG A 70 0.67 -7.44 8.11
C ARG A 70 2.09 -7.70 8.63
N ALA A 71 2.31 -7.55 9.93
CA ALA A 71 3.61 -7.85 10.51
C ALA A 71 3.95 -9.34 10.39
N ALA A 72 2.96 -10.18 10.60
CA ALA A 72 3.17 -11.63 10.58
C ALA A 72 3.43 -12.17 9.18
N THR A 73 2.95 -11.49 8.15
CA THR A 73 3.03 -12.00 6.77
C THR A 73 4.04 -11.26 5.90
N ALA A 74 4.67 -10.21 6.41
CA ALA A 74 5.57 -9.39 5.61
C ALA A 74 6.78 -10.18 5.13
N GLU A 75 7.08 -10.04 3.83
CA GLU A 75 8.25 -10.67 3.23
C GLU A 75 9.08 -9.59 2.60
N VAL A 76 10.28 -9.37 3.11
CA VAL A 76 11.18 -8.34 2.59
C VAL A 76 11.75 -8.79 1.25
N VAL A 77 11.59 -7.97 0.23
CA VAL A 77 12.09 -8.28 -1.10
C VAL A 77 13.46 -7.61 -1.26
N PRO A 78 14.47 -8.38 -1.67
CA PRO A 78 15.80 -7.78 -1.90
C PRO A 78 15.73 -6.80 -3.06
N LEU A 79 16.57 -5.78 -3.03
CA LEU A 79 16.67 -4.86 -4.15
C LEU A 79 17.17 -5.59 -5.39
N PRO A 80 16.73 -5.18 -6.58
CA PRO A 80 17.27 -5.78 -7.80
C PRO A 80 18.78 -5.60 -7.87
N ALA A 81 19.47 -6.57 -8.45
CA ALA A 81 20.92 -6.54 -8.52
C ALA A 81 21.43 -5.61 -9.62
N ASP A 82 20.58 -5.25 -10.58
CA ASP A 82 20.96 -4.42 -11.71
C ASP A 82 20.06 -3.20 -11.76
N ASP A 83 20.01 -2.50 -12.90
CA ASP A 83 19.21 -1.30 -13.02
C ASP A 83 17.76 -1.57 -13.38
N THR A 84 17.30 -2.80 -13.17
CA THR A 84 15.92 -3.16 -13.45
C THR A 84 15.00 -2.64 -12.34
N VAL A 85 13.87 -2.09 -12.70
CA VAL A 85 12.90 -1.58 -11.73
C VAL A 85 12.23 -2.73 -10.99
N GLY A 86 12.20 -2.64 -9.69
CA GLY A 86 11.50 -3.61 -8.83
C GLY A 86 11.00 -2.95 -7.57
N ILE A 87 10.58 -3.77 -6.61
CA ILE A 87 10.13 -3.25 -5.31
C ILE A 87 11.35 -2.66 -4.60
N GLY A 88 11.23 -1.44 -4.11
CA GLY A 88 12.33 -0.71 -3.49
C GLY A 88 13.05 0.25 -4.44
N SER A 89 12.71 0.20 -5.73
CA SER A 89 13.34 1.09 -6.70
C SER A 89 12.69 2.45 -6.70
N ARG A 90 13.50 3.48 -6.93
CA ARG A 90 13.02 4.83 -7.16
C ARG A 90 13.20 5.09 -8.64
N VAL A 91 12.14 5.42 -9.32
CA VAL A 91 12.13 5.51 -10.78
C VAL A 91 11.78 6.93 -11.20
N THR A 92 12.61 7.50 -12.06
CA THR A 92 12.31 8.77 -12.69
C THR A 92 11.87 8.47 -14.12
N PHE A 93 10.72 8.95 -14.50
CA PHE A 93 10.14 8.64 -15.80
C PHE A 93 9.37 9.84 -16.35
N ARG A 94 9.10 9.79 -17.65
CA ARG A 94 8.30 10.84 -18.30
C ARG A 94 6.98 10.24 -18.70
N LEU A 95 5.89 10.92 -18.40
CA LEU A 95 4.55 10.51 -18.78
C LEU A 95 3.79 11.76 -19.20
N HIS A 96 3.21 11.77 -20.38
CA HIS A 96 2.44 12.91 -20.92
C HIS A 96 3.28 14.21 -20.88
N GLY A 97 4.55 14.11 -21.18
CA GLY A 97 5.42 15.28 -21.22
C GLY A 97 5.91 15.77 -19.86
N ALA A 98 5.46 15.16 -18.79
CA ALA A 98 5.87 15.55 -17.43
C ALA A 98 6.83 14.53 -16.85
N THR A 99 7.85 14.99 -16.17
CA THR A 99 8.81 14.11 -15.51
C THR A 99 8.39 13.92 -14.05
N ARG A 100 8.36 12.69 -13.61
CA ARG A 100 7.98 12.34 -12.23
C ARG A 100 8.98 11.36 -11.67
N THR A 101 9.11 11.36 -10.36
CA THR A 101 9.92 10.38 -9.64
C THR A 101 9.03 9.72 -8.57
N ILE A 102 8.98 8.40 -8.55
CA ILE A 102 8.21 7.67 -7.55
C ILE A 102 9.05 6.52 -7.04
N ALA A 103 8.71 6.03 -5.86
CA ALA A 103 9.30 4.83 -5.31
C ALA A 103 8.25 3.72 -5.33
N ILE A 104 8.66 2.50 -5.66
CA ILE A 104 7.76 1.35 -5.66
C ILE A 104 7.96 0.61 -4.36
N VAL A 105 6.90 0.45 -3.60
CA VAL A 105 6.96 -0.06 -2.23
C VAL A 105 5.85 -1.10 -1.99
N GLY A 106 5.81 -1.63 -0.78
CA GLY A 106 4.73 -2.54 -0.39
C GLY A 106 3.42 -1.80 -0.21
N HIS A 107 2.33 -2.54 -0.13
CA HIS A 107 1.00 -1.97 -0.04
C HIS A 107 0.88 -0.96 1.12
N ASP A 108 1.39 -1.32 2.28
CA ASP A 108 1.23 -0.48 3.48
C ASP A 108 2.26 0.64 3.57
N GLU A 109 3.22 0.68 2.66
CA GLU A 109 4.26 1.69 2.64
C GLU A 109 3.92 2.81 1.66
N ALA A 110 2.87 2.66 0.88
CA ALA A 110 2.50 3.63 -0.15
C ALA A 110 1.92 4.91 0.47
N ASP A 111 2.09 6.02 -0.22
CA ASP A 111 1.50 7.28 0.21
C ASP A 111 0.83 7.94 -1.00
N ALA A 112 0.34 9.15 -0.83
CA ALA A 112 -0.38 9.84 -1.88
C ALA A 112 0.53 10.59 -2.84
N ASP A 113 1.77 10.80 -2.45
CA ASP A 113 2.66 11.66 -3.19
C ASP A 113 3.71 11.00 -4.05
N SER A 114 4.54 10.19 -3.47
CA SER A 114 5.71 9.69 -4.18
C SER A 114 5.98 8.20 -4.03
N LYS A 115 5.20 7.51 -3.21
CA LYS A 115 5.40 6.08 -3.01
C LYS A 115 4.16 5.34 -3.44
N ILE A 116 4.30 4.45 -4.41
CA ILE A 116 3.16 3.69 -4.91
C ILE A 116 3.33 2.21 -4.63
N ALA A 117 2.24 1.53 -4.38
CA ALA A 117 2.26 0.10 -4.14
C ALA A 117 2.66 -0.65 -5.41
N TYR A 118 3.41 -1.74 -5.25
CA TYR A 118 3.87 -2.50 -6.39
C TYR A 118 2.72 -3.09 -7.20
N SER A 119 1.53 -3.19 -6.62
CA SER A 119 0.36 -3.69 -7.31
C SER A 119 -0.40 -2.63 -8.09
N ALA A 120 -0.05 -1.35 -7.92
CA ALA A 120 -0.71 -0.26 -8.65
C ALA A 120 -0.42 -0.35 -10.15
N PRO A 121 -1.35 0.06 -10.99
CA PRO A 121 -1.16 -0.05 -12.44
C PRO A 121 0.13 0.61 -12.95
N LEU A 122 0.49 1.78 -12.43
CA LEU A 122 1.71 2.45 -12.86
C LEU A 122 2.94 1.65 -12.44
N ALA A 123 2.97 1.12 -11.23
CA ALA A 123 4.08 0.31 -10.76
C ALA A 123 4.22 -0.94 -11.62
N ARG A 124 3.10 -1.58 -11.94
CA ARG A 124 3.13 -2.79 -12.76
C ARG A 124 3.67 -2.52 -14.16
N ALA A 125 3.41 -1.33 -14.70
CA ALA A 125 3.94 -0.98 -16.00
C ALA A 125 5.44 -0.72 -15.95
N LEU A 126 5.95 -0.22 -14.82
CA LEU A 126 7.35 0.12 -14.67
C LEU A 126 8.24 -1.04 -14.26
N ILE A 127 7.71 -1.98 -13.48
CA ILE A 127 8.50 -3.12 -12.98
C ILE A 127 9.04 -3.94 -14.15
N GLY A 128 10.31 -4.23 -14.09
CA GLY A 128 10.99 -5.02 -15.14
C GLY A 128 11.62 -4.17 -16.22
N THR A 129 11.41 -2.85 -16.20
CA THR A 129 12.04 -1.96 -17.19
C THR A 129 13.35 -1.43 -16.62
N GLY A 130 14.12 -0.76 -17.43
CA GLY A 130 15.37 -0.13 -17.03
C GLY A 130 15.52 1.23 -17.70
N PRO A 131 16.60 1.98 -17.39
CA PRO A 131 16.81 3.29 -17.98
C PRO A 131 16.85 3.20 -19.50
N GLY A 132 16.15 4.11 -20.16
CA GLY A 132 16.08 4.15 -21.62
C GLY A 132 14.95 3.34 -22.20
N ASP A 133 14.28 2.50 -21.39
CA ASP A 133 13.17 1.70 -21.89
C ASP A 133 11.91 2.53 -21.97
N THR A 134 10.95 2.06 -22.76
CA THR A 134 9.62 2.62 -22.79
C THR A 134 8.64 1.56 -22.35
N ALA A 135 7.47 1.95 -21.95
CA ALA A 135 6.44 1.02 -21.52
C ALA A 135 5.08 1.56 -21.91
N ASP A 136 4.15 0.66 -22.12
CA ASP A 136 2.78 1.00 -22.44
C ASP A 136 2.03 1.30 -21.14
N PHE A 137 1.11 2.22 -21.20
CA PHE A 137 0.34 2.56 -20.01
C PHE A 137 -1.04 3.11 -20.40
N GLN A 138 -2.05 2.61 -19.75
CA GLN A 138 -3.44 3.06 -19.96
C GLN A 138 -3.84 3.01 -21.43
N GLY A 139 -3.46 1.95 -22.11
CA GLY A 139 -3.84 1.75 -23.49
C GLY A 139 -3.02 2.52 -24.50
N ARG A 140 -2.01 3.27 -24.06
CA ARG A 140 -1.15 4.00 -24.97
C ARG A 140 0.18 3.33 -25.08
N ALA A 141 0.63 3.09 -26.29
CA ALA A 141 1.94 2.49 -26.54
C ALA A 141 3.03 3.50 -26.22
N ASP A 142 4.09 3.03 -25.59
CA ASP A 142 5.26 3.84 -25.25
C ASP A 142 4.92 5.13 -24.51
N ALA A 143 3.90 5.06 -23.67
CA ALA A 143 3.46 6.22 -22.91
C ALA A 143 4.46 6.63 -21.84
N LEU A 144 5.23 5.66 -21.32
CA LEU A 144 6.21 5.90 -20.28
C LEU A 144 7.60 5.80 -20.87
N THR A 145 8.49 6.73 -20.50
CA THR A 145 9.91 6.65 -20.84
C THR A 145 10.67 6.64 -19.54
N ILE A 146 11.45 5.61 -19.29
CA ILE A 146 12.19 5.47 -18.04
C ILE A 146 13.52 6.20 -18.18
N LEU A 147 13.73 7.19 -17.32
CA LEU A 147 14.91 8.04 -17.40
C LEU A 147 16.02 7.61 -16.45
N ALA A 148 15.67 7.21 -15.26
CA ALA A 148 16.66 6.81 -14.26
C ALA A 148 16.06 5.84 -13.24
N VAL A 149 16.86 4.94 -12.73
CA VAL A 149 16.44 3.97 -11.73
C VAL A 149 17.49 3.97 -10.62
N GLU A 150 17.03 4.12 -9.38
CA GLU A 150 17.91 4.06 -8.22
C GLU A 150 17.32 3.05 -7.26
N HIS A 151 18.18 2.33 -6.56
CA HIS A 151 17.75 1.36 -5.56
C HIS A 151 18.19 1.86 -4.20
N SER A 152 17.29 1.88 -3.25
CA SER A 152 17.64 2.39 -1.91
C SER A 152 17.11 1.51 -0.80
#